data_d94f2931eb8e8d7981deeef86fbecfe2
#
_entry.id   d94f2931eb8e8d7981deeef86fbecfe2
#
_cell.length_a   1.000
_cell.length_b   1.000
_cell.length_c   1.000
_cell.angle_alpha   90.00
_cell.angle_beta   90.00
_cell.angle_gamma   90.00
#
_symmetry.space_group_name_H-M   'P 1'
#
loop_
_entity.id
_entity.type
_entity.pdbx_description
1 polymer ?
#
loop_
_entity_poly.entity_id
_entity_poly.type
_entity_poly.pdbx_seq_one_letter_code
_entity_poly.pdbx_strand_id
1 'polypeptide(L)'
;MSRKTFLHILALFGALWLGAVPLLAQNPAPQKGATGATTVLIIGANGSVAKEAIAMFLQKTDVNLKLFLRNAKRLEHLKSPRVEVVEGDATDKVALTNAMSGVHVVYANLYGRNTPQMASAIIESMQAAGLKRLVWITSFGVYNGQYQEIPDSELARIASYIAPHREEVKVIEASNLDYTLIRAPWFSNADEIDYELTQKGEPFKNPSARISRKSIADLIVRLCTTPDFGIRQSLGINKPL
;
A
#
# COMPACT_ATOMS: atom_id res chain seq x y z
N MET A 1 82.62 -7.69 -16.07
CA MET A 1 81.91 -7.76 -14.75
C MET A 1 80.76 -6.78 -14.83
N SER A 2 79.55 -7.30 -14.94
CA SER A 2 78.35 -6.57 -15.34
C SER A 2 77.54 -6.12 -14.11
N ARG A 3 77.26 -4.81 -14.05
CA ARG A 3 76.28 -4.24 -13.09
C ARG A 3 74.89 -4.27 -13.72
N LYS A 4 73.98 -5.05 -13.13
CA LYS A 4 72.59 -5.01 -13.53
C LYS A 4 71.84 -3.99 -12.66
N THR A 5 71.32 -2.97 -13.29
CA THR A 5 70.50 -1.91 -12.74
C THR A 5 69.10 -2.43 -12.54
N PHE A 6 68.60 -2.41 -11.28
CA PHE A 6 67.19 -2.75 -10.95
C PHE A 6 66.37 -1.47 -11.00
N LEU A 7 65.44 -1.42 -11.94
CA LEU A 7 64.45 -0.34 -12.09
C LEU A 7 63.26 -0.64 -11.18
N HIS A 8 63.01 0.20 -10.17
CA HIS A 8 61.82 0.14 -9.33
C HIS A 8 60.72 0.97 -10.00
N ILE A 9 59.66 0.28 -10.47
CA ILE A 9 58.42 0.90 -10.90
C ILE A 9 57.51 1.05 -9.67
N LEU A 10 57.34 2.31 -9.21
CA LEU A 10 56.32 2.67 -8.23
C LEU A 10 54.97 2.70 -8.94
N ALA A 11 54.11 1.72 -8.64
CA ALA A 11 52.70 1.76 -9.06
C ALA A 11 51.89 2.55 -8.01
N LEU A 12 51.52 3.77 -8.36
CA LEU A 12 50.54 4.58 -7.62
C LEU A 12 49.14 3.99 -7.79
N PHE A 13 48.62 3.31 -6.79
CA PHE A 13 47.22 2.95 -6.69
C PHE A 13 46.41 4.19 -6.24
N GLY A 14 45.85 4.92 -7.20
CA GLY A 14 44.83 5.92 -6.96
C GLY A 14 43.51 5.22 -6.65
N ALA A 15 43.14 5.16 -5.37
CA ALA A 15 41.79 4.73 -4.96
C ALA A 15 40.77 5.79 -5.37
N LEU A 16 40.04 5.57 -6.47
CA LEU A 16 38.84 6.34 -6.78
C LEU A 16 37.76 5.95 -5.74
N TRP A 17 37.54 6.82 -4.79
CA TRP A 17 36.33 6.81 -3.97
C TRP A 17 35.16 7.25 -4.84
N LEU A 18 34.44 6.30 -5.43
CA LEU A 18 33.10 6.52 -5.96
C LEU A 18 32.17 6.69 -4.79
N GLY A 19 31.92 7.94 -4.40
CA GLY A 19 30.88 8.28 -3.45
C GLY A 19 29.55 7.74 -3.97
N ALA A 20 28.97 6.77 -3.27
CA ALA A 20 27.61 6.35 -3.50
C ALA A 20 26.69 7.52 -3.15
N VAL A 21 26.23 8.25 -4.17
CA VAL A 21 25.13 9.20 -4.04
C VAL A 21 23.92 8.37 -3.65
N PRO A 22 23.26 8.66 -2.50
CA PRO A 22 22.01 7.97 -2.20
C PRO A 22 21.03 8.29 -3.33
N LEU A 23 20.62 7.26 -4.05
CA LEU A 23 19.57 7.33 -5.05
C LEU A 23 18.29 7.73 -4.29
N LEU A 24 18.04 9.04 -4.21
CA LEU A 24 16.74 9.55 -3.81
C LEU A 24 15.74 8.87 -4.74
N ALA A 25 14.94 7.97 -4.18
CA ALA A 25 13.96 7.21 -4.92
C ALA A 25 12.99 8.20 -5.57
N GLN A 26 13.30 8.59 -6.81
CA GLN A 26 12.36 9.33 -7.64
C GLN A 26 11.14 8.45 -7.80
N ASN A 27 10.04 8.91 -7.23
CA ASN A 27 8.77 8.22 -7.32
C ASN A 27 8.38 8.11 -8.81
N PRO A 28 8.35 6.92 -9.43
CA PRO A 28 7.93 6.81 -10.81
C PRO A 28 6.49 7.29 -10.95
N ALA A 29 6.23 8.13 -11.94
CA ALA A 29 4.89 8.59 -12.27
C ALA A 29 4.00 7.39 -12.64
N PRO A 30 2.67 7.43 -12.37
CA PRO A 30 1.74 6.41 -12.82
C PRO A 30 1.87 6.19 -14.33
N GLN A 31 2.18 4.95 -14.75
CA GLN A 31 2.27 4.63 -16.17
C GLN A 31 0.87 4.38 -16.74
N LYS A 32 0.54 4.99 -17.88
CA LYS A 32 -0.64 4.63 -18.69
C LYS A 32 -0.47 3.20 -19.21
N GLY A 33 -1.39 2.34 -18.80
CA GLY A 33 -1.30 0.90 -18.98
C GLY A 33 -1.41 0.40 -20.42
N ALA A 34 -0.88 -0.78 -20.62
CA ALA A 34 -0.97 -1.61 -21.83
C ALA A 34 -2.42 -2.09 -22.08
N THR A 35 -2.68 -2.45 -23.30
CA THR A 35 -3.92 -2.95 -23.93
C THR A 35 -4.89 -3.73 -23.04
N GLY A 36 -5.98 -3.08 -22.64
CA GLY A 36 -7.01 -3.57 -21.74
C GLY A 36 -6.93 -2.81 -20.40
N ALA A 37 -7.90 -1.89 -20.15
CA ALA A 37 -7.86 -1.07 -18.95
C ALA A 37 -7.88 -1.94 -17.69
N THR A 38 -6.87 -1.78 -16.80
CA THR A 38 -6.82 -2.44 -15.50
C THR A 38 -8.09 -2.14 -14.71
N THR A 39 -8.68 -3.14 -14.10
CA THR A 39 -9.86 -2.99 -13.23
C THR A 39 -9.43 -3.16 -11.77
N VAL A 40 -9.73 -2.16 -10.94
CA VAL A 40 -9.46 -2.17 -9.49
C VAL A 40 -10.77 -2.36 -8.74
N LEU A 41 -10.87 -3.38 -7.91
CA LEU A 41 -11.96 -3.57 -6.95
C LEU A 41 -11.60 -2.86 -5.65
N ILE A 42 -12.42 -1.90 -5.24
CA ILE A 42 -12.25 -1.16 -3.98
C ILE A 42 -13.27 -1.68 -2.97
N ILE A 43 -12.83 -2.46 -1.99
CA ILE A 43 -13.67 -2.99 -0.91
C ILE A 43 -13.66 -1.99 0.25
N GLY A 44 -14.86 -1.61 0.73
CA GLY A 44 -15.01 -0.50 1.68
C GLY A 44 -14.96 0.88 1.00
N ALA A 45 -15.46 0.98 -0.22
CA ALA A 45 -15.35 2.14 -1.11
C ALA A 45 -15.93 3.46 -0.54
N ASN A 46 -16.82 3.41 0.47
CA ASN A 46 -17.35 4.62 1.12
C ASN A 46 -16.42 5.20 2.21
N GLY A 47 -15.30 4.57 2.52
CA GLY A 47 -14.33 5.07 3.49
C GLY A 47 -13.66 6.38 3.04
N SER A 48 -13.23 7.20 4.00
CA SER A 48 -12.69 8.54 3.69
C SER A 48 -11.43 8.51 2.81
N VAL A 49 -10.52 7.57 3.04
CA VAL A 49 -9.33 7.38 2.20
C VAL A 49 -9.72 6.80 0.83
N ALA A 50 -10.68 5.85 0.80
CA ALA A 50 -11.14 5.27 -0.45
C ALA A 50 -11.77 6.32 -1.37
N LYS A 51 -12.50 7.30 -0.85
CA LYS A 51 -13.07 8.40 -1.64
C LYS A 51 -12.00 9.27 -2.30
N GLU A 52 -10.94 9.60 -1.58
CA GLU A 52 -9.79 10.31 -2.16
C GLU A 52 -9.10 9.48 -3.25
N ALA A 53 -8.91 8.17 -3.00
CA ALA A 53 -8.33 7.26 -3.98
C ALA A 53 -9.21 7.14 -5.24
N ILE A 54 -10.54 7.00 -5.10
CA ILE A 54 -11.51 6.97 -6.22
C ILE A 54 -11.38 8.23 -7.07
N ALA A 55 -11.41 9.41 -6.43
CA ALA A 55 -11.27 10.67 -7.15
C ALA A 55 -9.94 10.74 -7.92
N MET A 56 -8.84 10.31 -7.29
CA MET A 56 -7.51 10.32 -7.88
C MET A 56 -7.37 9.30 -9.02
N PHE A 57 -7.90 8.08 -8.89
CA PHE A 57 -7.95 7.11 -9.98
C PHE A 57 -8.65 7.70 -11.22
N LEU A 58 -9.82 8.31 -11.02
CA LEU A 58 -10.61 8.87 -12.12
C LEU A 58 -9.94 10.06 -12.81
N GLN A 59 -9.17 10.85 -12.06
CA GLN A 59 -8.46 12.02 -12.59
C GLN A 59 -7.13 11.68 -13.25
N LYS A 60 -6.36 10.73 -12.69
CA LYS A 60 -4.95 10.52 -13.06
C LYS A 60 -4.70 9.25 -13.88
N THR A 61 -5.69 8.37 -14.02
CA THR A 61 -5.50 7.06 -14.65
C THR A 61 -6.66 6.69 -15.56
N ASP A 62 -6.49 5.66 -16.37
CA ASP A 62 -7.53 5.08 -17.24
C ASP A 62 -8.12 3.77 -16.67
N VAL A 63 -7.86 3.43 -15.40
CA VAL A 63 -8.38 2.21 -14.76
C VAL A 63 -9.91 2.23 -14.65
N ASN A 64 -10.53 1.05 -14.72
CA ASN A 64 -11.92 0.86 -14.34
C ASN A 64 -12.00 0.57 -12.85
N LEU A 65 -13.08 1.00 -12.21
CA LEU A 65 -13.32 0.81 -10.79
C LEU A 65 -14.56 -0.02 -10.54
N LYS A 66 -14.46 -1.00 -9.65
CA LYS A 66 -15.62 -1.63 -9.01
C LYS A 66 -15.64 -1.21 -7.54
N LEU A 67 -16.70 -0.55 -7.12
CA LEU A 67 -16.86 0.02 -5.79
C LEU A 67 -17.74 -0.88 -4.95
N PHE A 68 -17.15 -1.69 -4.06
CA PHE A 68 -17.85 -2.66 -3.23
C PHE A 68 -18.11 -2.11 -1.83
N LEU A 69 -19.38 -2.06 -1.42
CA LEU A 69 -19.81 -1.53 -0.13
C LEU A 69 -21.20 -2.05 0.28
N ARG A 70 -21.52 -2.04 1.58
CA ARG A 70 -22.79 -2.51 2.14
C ARG A 70 -24.02 -1.71 1.75
N ASN A 71 -23.87 -0.47 1.31
CA ASN A 71 -24.97 0.39 0.90
C ASN A 71 -24.57 1.12 -0.39
N ALA A 72 -24.85 0.49 -1.52
CA ALA A 72 -24.49 0.98 -2.85
C ALA A 72 -25.05 2.37 -3.17
N LYS A 73 -26.23 2.72 -2.63
CA LYS A 73 -26.87 4.03 -2.86
C LYS A 73 -25.97 5.20 -2.51
N ARG A 74 -25.03 5.02 -1.56
CA ARG A 74 -24.10 6.10 -1.16
C ARG A 74 -23.15 6.54 -2.25
N LEU A 75 -22.85 5.66 -3.22
CA LEU A 75 -21.93 5.93 -4.32
C LEU A 75 -22.56 5.79 -5.69
N GLU A 76 -23.90 5.63 -5.77
CA GLU A 76 -24.66 5.48 -7.02
C GLU A 76 -24.38 6.62 -8.01
N HIS A 77 -24.18 7.83 -7.51
CA HIS A 77 -23.87 9.03 -8.29
C HIS A 77 -22.51 8.97 -9.01
N LEU A 78 -21.64 8.01 -8.65
CA LEU A 78 -20.34 7.81 -9.30
C LEU A 78 -20.41 6.83 -10.49
N LYS A 79 -21.53 6.13 -10.70
CA LYS A 79 -21.68 5.20 -11.81
C LYS A 79 -21.38 5.87 -13.16
N SER A 80 -20.57 5.21 -13.95
CA SER A 80 -20.14 5.68 -15.27
C SER A 80 -19.63 4.49 -16.09
N PRO A 81 -19.27 4.65 -17.38
CA PRO A 81 -18.65 3.59 -18.15
C PRO A 81 -17.39 3.00 -17.52
N ARG A 82 -16.72 3.75 -16.64
CA ARG A 82 -15.50 3.33 -15.91
C ARG A 82 -15.76 2.93 -14.45
N VAL A 83 -16.99 3.10 -13.93
CA VAL A 83 -17.29 2.87 -12.51
C VAL A 83 -18.54 2.01 -12.37
N GLU A 84 -18.36 0.80 -11.82
CA GLU A 84 -19.41 -0.08 -11.36
C GLU A 84 -19.56 0.03 -9.84
N VAL A 85 -20.79 0.11 -9.33
CA VAL A 85 -21.08 0.10 -7.89
C VAL A 85 -21.77 -1.21 -7.53
N VAL A 86 -21.17 -1.96 -6.61
CA VAL A 86 -21.57 -3.30 -6.20
C VAL A 86 -21.94 -3.32 -4.72
N GLU A 87 -23.14 -3.78 -4.40
CA GLU A 87 -23.58 -3.97 -3.01
C GLU A 87 -23.13 -5.33 -2.48
N GLY A 88 -22.54 -5.34 -1.26
CA GLY A 88 -22.16 -6.56 -0.59
C GLY A 88 -21.44 -6.33 0.73
N ASP A 89 -21.36 -7.37 1.55
CA ASP A 89 -20.60 -7.40 2.79
C ASP A 89 -19.23 -8.05 2.57
N ALA A 90 -18.18 -7.48 3.17
CA ALA A 90 -16.81 -7.97 3.04
C ALA A 90 -16.55 -9.32 3.76
N THR A 91 -17.55 -9.88 4.43
CA THR A 91 -17.53 -11.23 4.99
C THR A 91 -18.27 -12.26 4.11
N ASP A 92 -19.01 -11.80 3.10
CA ASP A 92 -19.74 -12.65 2.16
C ASP A 92 -18.83 -13.06 0.99
N LYS A 93 -18.32 -14.28 1.05
CA LYS A 93 -17.42 -14.84 0.04
C LYS A 93 -18.07 -14.98 -1.35
N VAL A 94 -19.39 -15.22 -1.41
CA VAL A 94 -20.09 -15.33 -2.68
C VAL A 94 -20.18 -13.96 -3.34
N ALA A 95 -20.62 -12.94 -2.60
CA ALA A 95 -20.67 -11.57 -3.09
C ALA A 95 -19.27 -11.05 -3.51
N LEU A 96 -18.24 -11.34 -2.72
CA LEU A 96 -16.86 -10.98 -3.04
C LEU A 96 -16.37 -11.65 -4.32
N THR A 97 -16.55 -12.97 -4.46
CA THR A 97 -16.10 -13.73 -5.64
C THR A 97 -16.80 -13.22 -6.91
N ASN A 98 -18.10 -12.94 -6.84
CA ASN A 98 -18.84 -12.37 -7.96
C ASN A 98 -18.31 -10.98 -8.34
N ALA A 99 -18.04 -10.11 -7.34
CA ALA A 99 -17.49 -8.79 -7.59
C ALA A 99 -16.09 -8.83 -8.21
N MET A 100 -15.31 -9.90 -7.97
CA MET A 100 -13.95 -10.09 -8.47
C MET A 100 -13.87 -10.51 -9.94
N SER A 101 -14.98 -10.80 -10.60
CA SER A 101 -15.00 -11.11 -12.05
C SER A 101 -14.43 -9.95 -12.87
N GLY A 102 -13.40 -10.21 -13.71
CA GLY A 102 -12.74 -9.19 -14.53
C GLY A 102 -11.89 -8.18 -13.76
N VAL A 103 -11.59 -8.43 -12.49
CA VAL A 103 -10.71 -7.60 -11.65
C VAL A 103 -9.26 -8.02 -11.83
N HIS A 104 -8.33 -7.06 -11.69
CA HIS A 104 -6.89 -7.28 -11.74
C HIS A 104 -6.22 -7.01 -10.39
N VAL A 105 -6.72 -6.02 -9.65
CA VAL A 105 -6.19 -5.57 -8.37
C VAL A 105 -7.32 -5.39 -7.37
N VAL A 106 -7.14 -5.86 -6.15
CA VAL A 106 -8.05 -5.58 -5.02
C VAL A 106 -7.40 -4.57 -4.09
N TYR A 107 -8.11 -3.47 -3.82
CA TYR A 107 -7.78 -2.54 -2.75
C TYR A 107 -8.82 -2.67 -1.63
N ALA A 108 -8.37 -2.96 -0.41
CA ALA A 108 -9.22 -3.07 0.78
C ALA A 108 -9.01 -1.91 1.73
N ASN A 109 -10.12 -1.16 2.02
CA ASN A 109 -10.19 -0.02 2.93
C ASN A 109 -11.19 -0.32 4.03
N LEU A 110 -10.80 -1.20 4.94
CA LEU A 110 -11.68 -1.77 5.96
C LEU A 110 -11.23 -1.36 7.36
N TYR A 111 -12.20 -1.27 8.27
CA TYR A 111 -11.97 -0.92 9.66
C TYR A 111 -12.98 -1.63 10.57
N GLY A 112 -12.56 -1.95 11.78
CA GLY A 112 -13.40 -2.50 12.83
C GLY A 112 -12.91 -3.85 13.37
N ARG A 113 -13.69 -4.42 14.31
CA ARG A 113 -13.29 -5.64 15.02
C ARG A 113 -13.28 -6.89 14.13
N ASN A 114 -14.01 -6.85 13.02
CA ASN A 114 -14.18 -7.99 12.11
C ASN A 114 -13.16 -7.99 10.96
N THR A 115 -12.16 -7.10 10.98
CA THR A 115 -11.17 -7.03 9.87
C THR A 115 -10.41 -8.33 9.66
N PRO A 116 -10.08 -9.17 10.69
CA PRO A 116 -9.46 -10.47 10.43
C PRO A 116 -10.35 -11.43 9.64
N GLN A 117 -11.66 -11.47 9.95
CA GLN A 117 -12.64 -12.29 9.23
C GLN A 117 -12.83 -11.78 7.79
N MET A 118 -12.89 -10.46 7.61
CA MET A 118 -12.95 -9.84 6.28
C MET A 118 -11.70 -10.15 5.47
N ALA A 119 -10.50 -10.10 6.08
CA ALA A 119 -9.24 -10.45 5.43
C ALA A 119 -9.26 -11.92 4.95
N SER A 120 -9.69 -12.85 5.80
CA SER A 120 -9.81 -14.28 5.42
C SER A 120 -10.78 -14.47 4.26
N ALA A 121 -11.97 -13.84 4.32
CA ALA A 121 -12.97 -13.94 3.26
C ALA A 121 -12.48 -13.37 1.92
N ILE A 122 -11.79 -12.22 1.96
CA ILE A 122 -11.22 -11.59 0.76
C ILE A 122 -10.12 -12.46 0.16
N ILE A 123 -9.19 -12.99 0.98
CA ILE A 123 -8.10 -13.85 0.53
C ILE A 123 -8.65 -15.10 -0.15
N GLU A 124 -9.60 -15.80 0.49
CA GLU A 124 -10.22 -17.00 -0.06
C GLU A 124 -10.97 -16.70 -1.38
N SER A 125 -11.69 -15.57 -1.44
CA SER A 125 -12.40 -15.15 -2.66
C SER A 125 -11.41 -14.78 -3.78
N MET A 126 -10.31 -14.11 -3.47
CA MET A 126 -9.24 -13.81 -4.44
C MET A 126 -8.59 -15.09 -4.96
N GLN A 127 -8.33 -16.07 -4.09
CA GLN A 127 -7.78 -17.37 -4.50
C GLN A 127 -8.74 -18.12 -5.43
N ALA A 128 -10.03 -18.14 -5.09
CA ALA A 128 -11.07 -18.76 -5.92
C ALA A 128 -11.21 -18.07 -7.29
N ALA A 129 -11.03 -16.75 -7.35
CA ALA A 129 -11.05 -15.96 -8.58
C ALA A 129 -9.71 -15.95 -9.36
N GLY A 130 -8.66 -16.60 -8.85
CA GLY A 130 -7.32 -16.59 -9.45
C GLY A 130 -6.58 -15.25 -9.35
N LEU A 131 -7.02 -14.34 -8.48
CA LEU A 131 -6.40 -13.03 -8.28
C LEU A 131 -5.21 -13.11 -7.32
N LYS A 132 -4.21 -12.26 -7.55
CA LYS A 132 -2.98 -12.22 -6.74
C LYS A 132 -2.75 -10.88 -6.05
N ARG A 133 -3.01 -9.75 -6.73
CA ARG A 133 -2.61 -8.43 -6.26
C ARG A 133 -3.60 -7.87 -5.25
N LEU A 134 -3.14 -7.70 -3.99
CA LEU A 134 -3.88 -7.10 -2.88
C LEU A 134 -3.15 -5.87 -2.33
N VAL A 135 -3.83 -4.74 -2.24
CA VAL A 135 -3.40 -3.55 -1.50
C VAL A 135 -4.32 -3.39 -0.29
N TRP A 136 -3.76 -3.33 0.91
CA TRP A 136 -4.54 -3.26 2.14
C TRP A 136 -4.05 -2.13 3.04
N ILE A 137 -4.96 -1.25 3.47
CA ILE A 137 -4.64 -0.23 4.44
C ILE A 137 -4.86 -0.77 5.87
N THR A 138 -3.85 -0.63 6.71
CA THR A 138 -3.86 -1.04 8.12
C THR A 138 -3.30 0.07 9.01
N SER A 139 -3.17 -0.16 10.30
CA SER A 139 -2.66 0.80 11.26
C SER A 139 -1.13 0.74 11.38
N PHE A 140 -0.51 1.86 11.73
CA PHE A 140 0.85 1.86 12.26
C PHE A 140 0.90 1.12 13.62
N GLY A 141 2.09 0.71 14.05
CA GLY A 141 2.28 0.00 15.33
C GLY A 141 1.79 -1.44 15.37
N VAL A 142 1.32 -2.00 14.25
CA VAL A 142 0.88 -3.40 14.17
C VAL A 142 2.01 -4.39 14.51
N TYR A 143 3.25 -4.00 14.28
CA TYR A 143 4.44 -4.80 14.59
C TYR A 143 5.12 -4.43 15.91
N ASN A 144 4.65 -3.43 16.67
CA ASN A 144 5.21 -3.14 17.98
C ASN A 144 5.10 -4.36 18.90
N GLY A 145 6.21 -4.67 19.59
CA GLY A 145 6.41 -5.91 20.32
C GLY A 145 7.33 -6.89 19.59
N GLN A 146 7.37 -6.85 18.24
CA GLN A 146 8.39 -7.50 17.43
C GLN A 146 9.47 -6.49 16.98
N TYR A 147 9.04 -5.28 16.62
CA TYR A 147 9.88 -4.14 16.26
C TYR A 147 9.38 -2.89 16.97
N GLN A 148 10.27 -1.97 17.32
CA GLN A 148 9.91 -0.66 17.91
C GLN A 148 9.63 0.35 16.80
N GLU A 149 8.49 0.22 16.11
CA GLU A 149 8.15 1.10 14.98
C GLU A 149 7.61 2.47 15.41
N ILE A 150 6.91 2.51 16.55
CA ILE A 150 6.36 3.73 17.13
C ILE A 150 6.64 3.78 18.63
N PRO A 151 6.72 4.99 19.24
CA PRO A 151 6.87 5.15 20.68
C PRO A 151 5.71 4.52 21.46
N ASP A 152 5.97 4.08 22.70
CA ASP A 152 4.96 3.47 23.58
C ASP A 152 3.79 4.41 23.87
N SER A 153 4.04 5.73 23.93
CA SER A 153 2.99 6.74 24.07
C SER A 153 2.00 6.73 22.89
N GLU A 154 2.47 6.56 21.66
CA GLU A 154 1.61 6.41 20.49
C GLU A 154 0.92 5.05 20.48
N LEU A 155 1.64 3.99 20.87
CA LEU A 155 1.06 2.65 20.97
C LEU A 155 -0.11 2.63 21.99
N ALA A 156 0.05 3.30 23.15
CA ALA A 156 -1.01 3.42 24.13
C ALA A 156 -2.27 4.12 23.58
N ARG A 157 -2.12 5.12 22.70
CA ARG A 157 -3.24 5.82 22.06
C ARG A 157 -4.06 4.93 21.12
N ILE A 158 -3.47 3.89 20.56
CA ILE A 158 -4.13 2.94 19.64
C ILE A 158 -4.47 1.61 20.29
N ALA A 159 -4.16 1.43 21.58
CA ALA A 159 -4.31 0.16 22.30
C ALA A 159 -5.71 -0.45 22.20
N SER A 160 -6.76 0.40 22.19
CA SER A 160 -8.16 -0.06 22.16
C SER A 160 -8.59 -0.68 20.82
N TYR A 161 -7.88 -0.42 19.73
CA TYR A 161 -8.27 -0.88 18.39
C TYR A 161 -7.17 -1.60 17.59
N ILE A 162 -5.94 -1.68 18.10
CA ILE A 162 -4.82 -2.25 17.35
C ILE A 162 -4.91 -3.77 17.18
N ALA A 163 -5.55 -4.47 18.14
CA ALA A 163 -5.56 -5.93 18.14
C ALA A 163 -6.15 -6.56 16.85
N PRO A 164 -7.32 -6.12 16.34
CA PRO A 164 -7.84 -6.64 15.07
C PRO A 164 -6.88 -6.39 13.90
N HIS A 165 -6.20 -5.24 13.88
CA HIS A 165 -5.23 -4.90 12.83
C HIS A 165 -4.00 -5.79 12.87
N ARG A 166 -3.54 -6.22 14.05
CA ARG A 166 -2.46 -7.20 14.18
C ARG A 166 -2.86 -8.58 13.63
N GLU A 167 -4.08 -9.00 13.92
CA GLU A 167 -4.58 -10.30 13.45
C GLU A 167 -4.82 -10.29 11.92
N GLU A 168 -5.42 -9.23 11.35
CA GLU A 168 -5.59 -9.12 9.90
C GLU A 168 -4.25 -9.16 9.16
N VAL A 169 -3.23 -8.46 9.69
CA VAL A 169 -1.87 -8.46 9.12
C VAL A 169 -1.27 -9.87 9.10
N LYS A 170 -1.39 -10.63 10.19
CA LYS A 170 -0.92 -12.03 10.24
C LYS A 170 -1.60 -12.89 9.18
N VAL A 171 -2.91 -12.76 9.03
CA VAL A 171 -3.69 -13.50 8.03
C VAL A 171 -3.23 -13.16 6.61
N ILE A 172 -3.02 -11.87 6.32
CA ILE A 172 -2.58 -11.41 5.00
C ILE A 172 -1.16 -11.85 4.70
N GLU A 173 -0.22 -11.69 5.64
CA GLU A 173 1.18 -12.10 5.48
C GLU A 173 1.37 -13.61 5.30
N ALA A 174 0.49 -14.41 5.90
CA ALA A 174 0.49 -15.86 5.73
C ALA A 174 -0.06 -16.32 4.37
N SER A 175 -0.69 -15.43 3.60
CA SER A 175 -1.28 -15.75 2.31
C SER A 175 -0.24 -15.86 1.19
N ASN A 176 -0.63 -16.50 0.07
CA ASN A 176 0.18 -16.57 -1.16
C ASN A 176 -0.12 -15.41 -2.12
N LEU A 177 -0.69 -14.30 -1.62
CA LEU A 177 -1.00 -13.13 -2.43
C LEU A 177 0.23 -12.23 -2.61
N ASP A 178 0.21 -11.47 -3.67
CA ASP A 178 1.11 -10.35 -3.92
C ASP A 178 0.58 -9.11 -3.18
N TYR A 179 0.60 -9.20 -1.86
CA TYR A 179 0.05 -8.16 -1.00
C TYR A 179 0.98 -6.95 -0.86
N THR A 180 0.39 -5.79 -0.61
CA THR A 180 1.05 -4.64 0.04
C THR A 180 0.19 -4.17 1.20
N LEU A 181 0.79 -4.10 2.39
CA LEU A 181 0.20 -3.48 3.57
C LEU A 181 0.64 -2.02 3.64
N ILE A 182 -0.31 -1.10 3.78
CA ILE A 182 -0.04 0.32 4.03
C ILE A 182 -0.30 0.58 5.50
N ARG A 183 0.76 0.76 6.29
CA ARG A 183 0.67 1.12 7.71
C ARG A 183 0.53 2.62 7.83
N ALA A 184 -0.67 3.09 8.09
CA ALA A 184 -0.96 4.51 8.12
C ALA A 184 -1.11 5.03 9.56
N PRO A 185 -0.52 6.20 9.88
CA PRO A 185 -0.68 6.87 11.16
C PRO A 185 -2.00 7.67 11.21
N TRP A 186 -2.07 8.70 12.02
CA TRP A 186 -3.24 9.59 12.12
C TRP A 186 -3.50 10.35 10.83
N PHE A 187 -4.76 10.49 10.43
CA PHE A 187 -5.15 11.15 9.18
C PHE A 187 -5.46 12.63 9.35
N SER A 188 -5.21 13.40 8.28
CA SER A 188 -5.66 14.79 8.11
C SER A 188 -6.44 14.95 6.81
N ASN A 189 -7.10 16.12 6.67
CA ASN A 189 -7.76 16.55 5.43
C ASN A 189 -6.94 17.63 4.71
N ALA A 190 -5.64 17.74 5.00
CA ALA A 190 -4.77 18.68 4.31
C ALA A 190 -4.78 18.37 2.80
N ASP A 191 -4.80 19.44 2.01
CA ASP A 191 -4.77 19.35 0.55
C ASP A 191 -3.32 19.29 0.05
N GLU A 192 -2.67 18.16 0.35
CA GLU A 192 -1.26 17.92 0.01
C GLU A 192 -1.00 16.47 -0.34
N ILE A 193 -0.01 16.26 -1.21
CA ILE A 193 0.61 14.95 -1.48
C ILE A 193 2.09 15.10 -1.08
N ASP A 194 2.39 14.69 0.15
CA ASP A 194 3.71 14.84 0.75
C ASP A 194 3.92 13.70 1.74
N TYR A 195 4.73 12.71 1.35
CA TYR A 195 5.00 11.54 2.17
C TYR A 195 6.32 10.86 1.81
N GLU A 196 6.86 10.14 2.77
CA GLU A 196 7.95 9.20 2.59
C GLU A 196 7.57 7.83 3.14
N LEU A 197 8.28 6.79 2.69
CA LEU A 197 7.98 5.41 3.06
C LEU A 197 9.07 4.85 3.97
N THR A 198 8.65 4.03 4.94
CA THR A 198 9.51 3.17 5.74
C THR A 198 9.14 1.71 5.53
N GLN A 199 10.12 0.83 5.67
CA GLN A 199 9.92 -0.61 5.54
C GLN A 199 9.43 -1.24 6.85
N LYS A 200 9.01 -2.50 6.80
CA LYS A 200 8.70 -3.29 8.00
C LYS A 200 9.93 -3.36 8.90
N GLY A 201 9.74 -3.04 10.19
CA GLY A 201 10.80 -3.02 11.18
C GLY A 201 11.56 -1.69 11.30
N GLU A 202 11.40 -0.78 10.35
CA GLU A 202 11.94 0.57 10.48
C GLU A 202 11.01 1.45 11.32
N PRO A 203 11.58 2.32 12.19
CA PRO A 203 10.78 3.28 12.94
C PRO A 203 10.05 4.27 12.03
N PHE A 204 8.84 4.65 12.42
CA PHE A 204 8.17 5.78 11.78
C PHE A 204 8.95 7.07 12.07
N LYS A 205 9.19 7.89 11.04
CA LYS A 205 9.99 9.11 11.17
C LYS A 205 9.30 10.21 11.96
N ASN A 206 7.99 10.32 11.80
CA ASN A 206 7.18 11.34 12.46
C ASN A 206 5.83 10.74 12.93
N PRO A 207 5.83 9.80 13.90
CA PRO A 207 4.67 9.00 14.27
C PRO A 207 3.51 9.80 14.87
N SER A 208 3.78 10.99 15.44
CA SER A 208 2.75 11.87 16.01
C SER A 208 2.13 12.81 14.97
N ALA A 209 2.73 12.93 13.79
CA ALA A 209 2.20 13.76 12.73
C ALA A 209 0.99 13.10 12.03
N ARG A 210 0.17 13.95 11.42
CA ARG A 210 -0.97 13.50 10.63
C ARG A 210 -0.58 13.46 9.16
N ILE A 211 -0.84 12.32 8.50
CA ILE A 211 -0.70 12.19 7.06
C ILE A 211 -2.00 12.59 6.35
N SER A 212 -1.91 13.30 5.23
CA SER A 212 -3.11 13.64 4.46
C SER A 212 -3.73 12.40 3.81
N ARG A 213 -5.06 12.36 3.72
CA ARG A 213 -5.75 11.30 2.97
C ARG A 213 -5.37 11.30 1.49
N LYS A 214 -5.01 12.46 0.93
CA LYS A 214 -4.52 12.57 -0.45
C LYS A 214 -3.15 11.91 -0.63
N SER A 215 -2.22 12.04 0.33
CA SER A 215 -0.94 11.33 0.31
C SER A 215 -1.13 9.82 0.33
N ILE A 216 -2.05 9.33 1.18
CA ILE A 216 -2.37 7.88 1.22
C ILE A 216 -3.02 7.43 -0.08
N ALA A 217 -3.93 8.21 -0.64
CA ALA A 217 -4.60 7.93 -1.90
C ALA A 217 -3.60 7.88 -3.07
N ASP A 218 -2.62 8.77 -3.11
CA ASP A 218 -1.55 8.75 -4.11
C ASP A 218 -0.73 7.45 -4.05
N LEU A 219 -0.34 7.03 -2.85
CA LEU A 219 0.34 5.74 -2.66
C LEU A 219 -0.53 4.57 -3.12
N ILE A 220 -1.83 4.56 -2.78
CA ILE A 220 -2.76 3.51 -3.21
C ILE A 220 -2.84 3.45 -4.74
N VAL A 221 -3.02 4.59 -5.40
CA VAL A 221 -3.08 4.66 -6.87
C VAL A 221 -1.79 4.10 -7.48
N ARG A 222 -0.63 4.51 -6.98
CA ARG A 222 0.68 4.00 -7.44
C ARG A 222 0.81 2.49 -7.26
N LEU A 223 0.44 1.95 -6.10
CA LEU A 223 0.48 0.51 -5.80
C LEU A 223 -0.46 -0.31 -6.69
N CYS A 224 -1.58 0.26 -7.10
CA CYS A 224 -2.55 -0.41 -7.96
C CYS A 224 -2.22 -0.30 -9.46
N THR A 225 -1.41 0.68 -9.86
CA THR A 225 -1.10 0.95 -11.28
C THR A 225 0.34 0.64 -11.68
N THR A 226 1.21 0.31 -10.72
CA THR A 226 2.61 -0.06 -10.96
C THR A 226 2.79 -1.53 -10.57
N PRO A 227 2.86 -2.47 -11.53
CA PRO A 227 2.72 -3.91 -11.26
C PRO A 227 3.68 -4.47 -10.21
N ASP A 228 4.96 -4.10 -10.26
CA ASP A 228 6.00 -4.69 -9.40
C ASP A 228 6.28 -3.86 -8.12
N PHE A 229 5.54 -2.76 -7.92
CA PHE A 229 5.78 -1.89 -6.78
C PHE A 229 5.13 -2.44 -5.50
N GLY A 230 5.94 -2.64 -4.46
CA GLY A 230 5.47 -3.00 -3.13
C GLY A 230 5.00 -4.46 -2.95
N ILE A 231 5.32 -5.36 -3.89
CA ILE A 231 4.95 -6.79 -3.81
C ILE A 231 5.51 -7.42 -2.54
N ARG A 232 4.61 -8.03 -1.75
CA ARG A 232 4.89 -8.69 -0.46
C ARG A 232 5.60 -7.78 0.54
N GLN A 233 5.28 -6.48 0.51
CA GLN A 233 5.84 -5.47 1.40
C GLN A 233 4.81 -4.92 2.38
N SER A 234 5.31 -4.45 3.51
CA SER A 234 4.56 -3.69 4.49
C SER A 234 5.21 -2.31 4.63
N LEU A 235 4.55 -1.30 4.07
CA LEU A 235 5.06 0.06 3.95
C LEU A 235 4.45 0.97 5.00
N GLY A 236 5.28 1.63 5.80
CA GLY A 236 4.85 2.75 6.63
C GLY A 236 4.78 4.02 5.80
N ILE A 237 3.65 4.71 5.80
CA ILE A 237 3.54 6.01 5.16
C ILE A 237 3.71 7.12 6.20
N ASN A 238 4.72 7.98 6.03
CA ASN A 238 5.11 8.99 7.00
C ASN A 238 4.90 10.40 6.45
N LYS A 239 4.47 11.32 7.30
CA LYS A 239 4.68 12.75 7.03
C LYS A 239 6.18 13.03 7.16
N PRO A 240 6.84 13.66 6.17
CA PRO A 240 8.23 14.07 6.30
C PRO A 240 8.49 14.98 7.51
N LEU A 241 9.75 15.00 8.00
CA LEU A 241 10.18 15.86 9.11
C LEU A 241 10.24 17.33 8.70
#